data_651b3215f2830ee987ade2173126f4fb
#
_entry.id   651b3215f2830ee987ade2173126f4fb
#
_cell.length_a   1.000
_cell.length_b   1.000
_cell.length_c   1.000
_cell.angle_alpha   90.00
_cell.angle_beta   90.00
_cell.angle_gamma   90.00
#
_symmetry.space_group_name_H-M   'P 1'
#
loop_
_entity.id
_entity.type
_entity.pdbx_description
1 polymer ?
#
loop_
_entity_poly.entity_id
_entity_poly.type
_entity_poly.pdbx_seq_one_letter_code
_entity_poly.pdbx_strand_id
1 'polypeptide(L)'
;MITYNDNKIIITHSIADVMSSAQYQMSLFARTLVDKDGLDHAEDYTIKESDKPAVLIALQEVCTDIREVLLILTADVSEAVKIDNDNIVVTINKYNNNTNYVKQLDDIVGNLSSIGILQSWAKKTNLPDKAERFASLYSANMTLLGSVALRLAEVSTSDNLFN
;
A
#
# COMPACT_ATOMS: atom_id res chain seq x y z
N MET A 1 -6.68 -7.83 6.43
CA MET A 1 -7.62 -8.24 7.51
C MET A 1 -8.02 -7.01 8.31
N ILE A 2 -9.33 -6.84 8.55
CA ILE A 2 -9.85 -5.68 9.32
C ILE A 2 -10.33 -6.16 10.68
N THR A 3 -9.89 -5.51 11.76
CA THR A 3 -10.32 -5.77 13.13
C THR A 3 -10.89 -4.51 13.77
N TYR A 4 -12.04 -4.61 14.42
CA TYR A 4 -12.72 -3.52 15.09
C TYR A 4 -12.56 -3.68 16.61
N ASN A 5 -11.93 -2.73 17.27
CA ASN A 5 -11.72 -2.72 18.73
C ASN A 5 -12.21 -1.39 19.30
N ASP A 6 -13.25 -1.40 20.14
CA ASP A 6 -13.87 -0.25 20.83
C ASP A 6 -13.93 1.04 19.98
N ASN A 7 -12.89 1.86 19.96
CA ASN A 7 -12.79 3.09 19.18
C ASN A 7 -11.66 3.05 18.16
N LYS A 8 -11.18 1.86 17.76
CA LYS A 8 -10.09 1.70 16.82
C LYS A 8 -10.46 0.70 15.72
N ILE A 9 -10.02 1.01 14.50
CA ILE A 9 -9.97 0.04 13.41
C ILE A 9 -8.51 -0.27 13.15
N ILE A 10 -8.20 -1.56 13.09
CA ILE A 10 -6.88 -2.07 12.76
C ILE A 10 -6.97 -2.83 11.45
N ILE A 11 -6.23 -2.37 10.45
CA ILE A 11 -6.07 -3.01 9.14
C ILE A 11 -4.70 -3.66 9.11
N THR A 12 -4.65 -4.94 8.78
CA THR A 12 -3.40 -5.72 8.75
C THR A 12 -3.22 -6.40 7.40
N HIS A 13 -2.08 -6.16 6.75
CA HIS A 13 -1.64 -6.86 5.55
C HIS A 13 -0.35 -7.63 5.85
N SER A 14 -0.33 -8.92 5.57
CA SER A 14 0.88 -9.74 5.64
C SER A 14 1.86 -9.27 4.53
N ILE A 15 3.12 -9.06 4.90
CA ILE A 15 4.18 -8.72 3.94
C ILE A 15 4.35 -9.85 2.92
N ALA A 16 4.18 -11.10 3.33
CA ALA A 16 4.24 -12.24 2.44
C ALA A 16 3.14 -12.18 1.35
N ASP A 17 1.90 -11.81 1.71
CA ASP A 17 0.80 -11.69 0.75
C ASP A 17 1.01 -10.51 -0.19
N VAL A 18 1.47 -9.37 0.33
CA VAL A 18 1.80 -8.18 -0.47
C VAL A 18 2.94 -8.48 -1.45
N MET A 19 3.98 -9.16 -0.98
CA MET A 19 5.11 -9.58 -1.81
C MET A 19 4.66 -10.57 -2.88
N SER A 20 3.82 -11.55 -2.55
CA SER A 20 3.26 -12.52 -3.50
C SER A 20 2.42 -11.82 -4.57
N SER A 21 1.63 -10.82 -4.20
CA SER A 21 0.88 -9.99 -5.15
C SER A 21 1.80 -9.24 -6.11
N ALA A 22 2.87 -8.62 -5.59
CA ALA A 22 3.87 -7.94 -6.41
C ALA A 22 4.61 -8.92 -7.34
N GLN A 23 5.01 -10.08 -6.85
CA GLN A 23 5.63 -11.15 -7.63
C GLN A 23 4.73 -11.60 -8.79
N TYR A 24 3.46 -11.84 -8.51
CA TYR A 24 2.50 -12.22 -9.54
C TYR A 24 2.38 -11.16 -10.63
N GLN A 25 2.20 -9.90 -10.26
CA GLN A 25 2.12 -8.79 -11.21
C GLN A 25 3.40 -8.66 -12.03
N MET A 26 4.58 -8.79 -11.38
CA MET A 26 5.85 -8.73 -12.07
C MET A 26 6.04 -9.89 -13.05
N SER A 27 5.62 -11.11 -12.69
CA SER A 27 5.69 -12.25 -13.59
C SER A 27 4.87 -12.08 -14.86
N LEU A 28 3.71 -11.39 -14.77
CA LEU A 28 2.91 -11.06 -15.94
C LEU A 28 3.64 -10.05 -16.86
N PHE A 29 4.35 -9.09 -16.29
CA PHE A 29 5.15 -8.15 -17.08
C PHE A 29 6.40 -8.81 -17.67
N ALA A 30 7.08 -9.65 -16.89
CA ALA A 30 8.28 -10.33 -17.32
C ALA A 30 8.06 -11.22 -18.56
N ARG A 31 6.90 -11.86 -18.66
CA ARG A 31 6.50 -12.66 -19.84
C ARG A 31 6.41 -11.84 -21.14
N THR A 32 6.33 -10.53 -21.04
CA THR A 32 6.33 -9.63 -22.21
C THR A 32 7.72 -9.14 -22.59
N LEU A 33 8.74 -9.46 -21.80
CA LEU A 33 10.13 -9.09 -21.99
C LEU A 33 10.86 -10.23 -22.70
N VAL A 34 10.73 -10.24 -23.99
CA VAL A 34 11.48 -11.16 -24.88
C VAL A 34 12.59 -10.36 -25.53
N ASP A 35 13.80 -10.86 -25.53
CA ASP A 35 14.90 -10.21 -26.22
C ASP A 35 14.77 -10.29 -27.75
N LYS A 36 15.72 -9.67 -28.48
CA LYS A 36 15.73 -9.68 -29.94
C LYS A 36 15.91 -11.06 -30.54
N ASP A 37 16.43 -12.01 -29.74
CA ASP A 37 16.69 -13.39 -30.14
C ASP A 37 15.55 -14.35 -29.71
N GLY A 38 14.49 -13.79 -29.10
CA GLY A 38 13.30 -14.55 -28.66
C GLY A 38 13.52 -15.32 -27.34
N LEU A 39 14.59 -15.03 -26.60
CA LEU A 39 14.86 -15.63 -25.31
C LEU A 39 14.00 -15.02 -24.22
N ASP A 40 13.40 -15.90 -23.40
CA ASP A 40 12.60 -15.50 -22.24
C ASP A 40 13.51 -15.16 -21.05
N HIS A 41 13.54 -13.91 -20.67
CA HIS A 41 14.26 -13.40 -19.50
C HIS A 41 13.37 -13.22 -18.28
N ALA A 42 12.20 -13.88 -18.25
CA ALA A 42 11.23 -13.71 -17.16
C ALA A 42 11.84 -13.98 -15.78
N GLU A 43 12.75 -14.94 -15.67
CA GLU A 43 13.40 -15.27 -14.40
C GLU A 43 14.33 -14.17 -13.87
N ASP A 44 14.91 -13.35 -14.74
CA ASP A 44 15.82 -12.26 -14.37
C ASP A 44 15.07 -11.08 -13.75
N TYR A 45 13.78 -11.00 -14.02
CA TYR A 45 12.91 -9.89 -13.57
C TYR A 45 11.92 -10.30 -12.48
N THR A 46 12.03 -11.52 -11.94
CA THR A 46 11.17 -11.95 -10.82
C THR A 46 11.71 -11.44 -9.48
N ILE A 47 10.80 -11.05 -8.60
CA ILE A 47 11.15 -10.74 -7.19
C ILE A 47 11.35 -12.07 -6.47
N LYS A 48 12.55 -12.27 -5.92
CA LYS A 48 12.94 -13.51 -5.21
C LYS A 48 12.85 -13.32 -3.70
N GLU A 49 12.83 -14.41 -2.94
CA GLU A 49 12.85 -14.34 -1.48
C GLU A 49 14.11 -13.63 -0.94
N SER A 50 15.23 -13.77 -1.65
CA SER A 50 16.47 -13.04 -1.34
C SER A 50 16.35 -11.51 -1.43
N ASP A 51 15.30 -11.00 -2.06
CA ASP A 51 15.05 -9.56 -2.20
C ASP A 51 14.24 -8.98 -1.04
N LYS A 52 13.83 -9.80 -0.08
CA LYS A 52 13.06 -9.38 1.09
C LYS A 52 13.63 -8.14 1.80
N PRO A 53 14.95 -7.98 2.00
CA PRO A 53 15.47 -6.74 2.58
C PRO A 53 15.17 -5.47 1.77
N ALA A 54 15.28 -5.55 0.44
CA ALA A 54 14.95 -4.42 -0.44
C ALA A 54 13.43 -4.14 -0.46
N VAL A 55 12.62 -5.19 -0.41
CA VAL A 55 11.15 -5.10 -0.28
C VAL A 55 10.78 -4.38 1.02
N LEU A 56 11.42 -4.71 2.14
CA LEU A 56 11.15 -4.05 3.43
C LEU A 56 11.49 -2.57 3.39
N ILE A 57 12.58 -2.17 2.74
CA ILE A 57 12.93 -0.74 2.56
C ILE A 57 11.83 -0.03 1.76
N ALA A 58 11.40 -0.60 0.63
CA ALA A 58 10.32 -0.02 -0.16
C ALA A 58 9.01 0.10 0.63
N LEU A 59 8.66 -0.91 1.44
CA LEU A 59 7.48 -0.87 2.29
C LEU A 59 7.58 0.16 3.42
N GLN A 60 8.76 0.43 3.96
CA GLN A 60 8.96 1.50 4.95
C GLN A 60 8.67 2.88 4.35
N GLU A 61 9.10 3.13 3.10
CA GLU A 61 8.77 4.35 2.36
C GLU A 61 7.26 4.46 2.17
N VAL A 62 6.61 3.40 1.68
CA VAL A 62 5.14 3.34 1.51
C VAL A 62 4.41 3.60 2.83
N CYS A 63 4.83 2.98 3.93
CA CYS A 63 4.23 3.20 5.23
C CYS A 63 4.36 4.66 5.70
N THR A 64 5.46 5.32 5.35
CA THR A 64 5.66 6.74 5.66
C THR A 64 4.69 7.61 4.87
N ASP A 65 4.55 7.39 3.56
CA ASP A 65 3.64 8.13 2.70
C ASP A 65 2.17 7.94 3.13
N ILE A 66 1.76 6.71 3.42
CA ILE A 66 0.41 6.40 3.91
C ILE A 66 0.16 7.09 5.26
N ARG A 67 1.14 7.07 6.16
CA ARG A 67 1.04 7.69 7.48
C ARG A 67 0.74 9.18 7.36
N GLU A 68 1.44 9.90 6.50
CA GLU A 68 1.24 11.34 6.30
C GLU A 68 -0.20 11.66 5.90
N VAL A 69 -0.82 10.86 5.03
CA VAL A 69 -2.21 11.05 4.62
C VAL A 69 -3.19 10.71 5.74
N LEU A 70 -2.89 9.66 6.53
CA LEU A 70 -3.81 9.18 7.57
C LEU A 70 -3.71 9.95 8.91
N LEU A 71 -2.87 10.98 9.02
CA LEU A 71 -2.74 11.80 10.23
C LEU A 71 -4.08 12.36 10.73
N ILE A 72 -5.00 12.66 9.83
CA ILE A 72 -6.34 13.16 10.17
C ILE A 72 -7.23 12.13 10.88
N LEU A 73 -6.92 10.85 10.72
CA LEU A 73 -7.69 9.72 11.25
C LEU A 73 -7.09 9.10 12.51
N THR A 74 -6.00 9.65 13.03
CA THR A 74 -5.31 9.10 14.19
C THR A 74 -5.00 10.16 15.23
N ALA A 75 -4.97 9.76 16.49
CA ALA A 75 -4.49 10.60 17.59
C ALA A 75 -2.99 10.41 17.85
N ASP A 76 -2.45 9.24 17.48
CA ASP A 76 -1.04 8.89 17.65
C ASP A 76 -0.40 8.62 16.28
N VAL A 77 0.44 9.55 15.87
CA VAL A 77 1.13 9.52 14.58
C VAL A 77 2.05 8.30 14.45
N SER A 78 2.72 7.92 15.55
CA SER A 78 3.69 6.81 15.54
C SER A 78 3.01 5.46 15.34
N GLU A 79 1.76 5.30 15.76
CA GLU A 79 0.98 4.08 15.67
C GLU A 79 0.07 4.03 14.43
N ALA A 80 -0.05 5.13 13.69
CA ALA A 80 -0.96 5.23 12.56
C ALA A 80 -0.66 4.18 11.47
N VAL A 81 0.62 4.03 11.11
CA VAL A 81 1.08 3.04 10.13
C VAL A 81 2.46 2.56 10.53
N LYS A 82 2.63 1.26 10.65
CA LYS A 82 3.92 0.65 10.99
C LYS A 82 4.07 -0.75 10.38
N ILE A 83 5.31 -1.20 10.32
CA ILE A 83 5.62 -2.61 10.06
C ILE A 83 5.84 -3.28 11.43
N ASP A 84 5.08 -4.31 11.70
CA ASP A 84 5.12 -5.07 12.94
C ASP A 84 4.98 -6.58 12.66
N ASN A 85 5.96 -7.38 13.10
CA ASN A 85 5.98 -8.84 12.97
C ASN A 85 5.60 -9.34 11.56
N ASP A 86 6.31 -8.88 10.53
CA ASP A 86 6.05 -9.21 9.12
C ASP A 86 4.66 -8.78 8.61
N ASN A 87 4.03 -7.78 9.26
CA ASN A 87 2.78 -7.20 8.81
C ASN A 87 2.89 -5.69 8.66
N ILE A 88 2.16 -5.15 7.69
CA ILE A 88 1.84 -3.72 7.62
C ILE A 88 0.57 -3.53 8.45
N VAL A 89 0.66 -2.70 9.48
CA VAL A 89 -0.44 -2.44 10.41
C VAL A 89 -0.84 -0.97 10.28
N VAL A 90 -2.10 -0.72 9.95
CA VAL A 90 -2.71 0.62 9.93
C VAL A 90 -3.73 0.71 11.06
N THR A 91 -3.60 1.72 11.92
CA THR A 91 -4.51 1.98 13.03
C THR A 91 -5.17 3.33 12.85
N ILE A 92 -6.52 3.36 12.82
CA ILE A 92 -7.31 4.57 12.81
C ILE A 92 -8.23 4.61 14.02
N ASN A 93 -8.38 5.78 14.65
CA ASN A 93 -9.18 5.96 15.86
C ASN A 93 -10.07 7.21 15.83
N LYS A 94 -10.06 7.95 14.73
CA LYS A 94 -10.95 9.09 14.46
C LYS A 94 -11.64 8.82 13.13
N TYR A 95 -12.80 8.17 13.16
CA TYR A 95 -13.50 7.81 11.93
C TYR A 95 -15.01 7.79 12.13
N ASN A 96 -15.73 7.89 11.03
CA ASN A 96 -17.14 7.55 11.01
C ASN A 96 -17.33 6.03 10.83
N ASN A 97 -18.46 5.49 11.25
CA ASN A 97 -18.76 4.06 11.20
C ASN A 97 -19.11 3.56 9.78
N ASN A 98 -18.63 4.21 8.72
CA ASN A 98 -18.90 3.79 7.36
C ASN A 98 -17.95 2.65 6.92
N THR A 99 -18.43 1.42 7.09
CA THR A 99 -17.68 0.20 6.77
C THR A 99 -17.23 0.11 5.30
N ASN A 100 -17.94 0.75 4.37
CA ASN A 100 -17.55 0.75 2.96
C ASN A 100 -16.26 1.55 2.73
N TYR A 101 -16.11 2.69 3.40
CA TYR A 101 -14.87 3.47 3.31
C TYR A 101 -13.70 2.80 4.01
N VAL A 102 -13.95 2.08 5.11
CA VAL A 102 -12.94 1.26 5.77
C VAL A 102 -12.44 0.15 4.86
N LYS A 103 -13.35 -0.52 4.14
CA LYS A 103 -12.97 -1.55 3.16
C LYS A 103 -12.18 -0.95 1.98
N GLN A 104 -12.60 0.21 1.48
CA GLN A 104 -11.83 0.92 0.44
C GLN A 104 -10.43 1.30 0.93
N LEU A 105 -10.30 1.74 2.17
CA LEU A 105 -9.01 2.02 2.79
C LEU A 105 -8.12 0.77 2.84
N ASP A 106 -8.67 -0.37 3.26
CA ASP A 106 -7.98 -1.67 3.27
C ASP A 106 -7.44 -2.03 1.87
N ASP A 107 -8.30 -1.98 0.86
CA ASP A 107 -7.94 -2.27 -0.53
C ASP A 107 -6.84 -1.32 -1.06
N ILE A 108 -6.94 -0.02 -0.78
CA ILE A 108 -5.97 0.98 -1.22
C ILE A 108 -4.60 0.78 -0.55
N VAL A 109 -4.57 0.48 0.75
CA VAL A 109 -3.32 0.21 1.49
C VAL A 109 -2.61 -1.02 0.90
N GLY A 110 -3.34 -2.10 0.64
CA GLY A 110 -2.80 -3.30 0.01
C GLY A 110 -2.23 -3.02 -1.40
N ASN A 111 -2.97 -2.24 -2.20
CA ASN A 111 -2.53 -1.84 -3.54
C ASN A 111 -1.29 -0.97 -3.50
N LEU A 112 -1.25 0.08 -2.66
CA LEU A 112 -0.09 0.96 -2.50
C LEU A 112 1.15 0.17 -2.10
N SER A 113 1.00 -0.78 -1.18
CA SER A 113 2.10 -1.63 -0.73
C SER A 113 2.68 -2.47 -1.87
N SER A 114 1.83 -3.10 -2.67
CA SER A 114 2.26 -3.90 -3.83
C SER A 114 2.89 -3.03 -4.92
N ILE A 115 2.28 -1.88 -5.25
CA ILE A 115 2.78 -0.96 -6.28
C ILE A 115 4.11 -0.34 -5.85
N GLY A 116 4.29 0.00 -4.57
CA GLY A 116 5.55 0.52 -4.05
C GLY A 116 6.71 -0.46 -4.22
N ILE A 117 6.48 -1.75 -3.95
CA ILE A 117 7.46 -2.80 -4.24
C ILE A 117 7.79 -2.85 -5.74
N LEU A 118 6.77 -2.84 -6.60
CA LEU A 118 6.93 -2.91 -8.05
C LEU A 118 7.70 -1.70 -8.60
N GLN A 119 7.42 -0.51 -8.10
CA GLN A 119 8.12 0.71 -8.48
C GLN A 119 9.61 0.66 -8.09
N SER A 120 9.90 0.27 -6.85
CA SER A 120 11.26 0.10 -6.35
C SER A 120 12.02 -0.94 -7.17
N TRP A 121 11.37 -2.07 -7.45
CA TRP A 121 11.94 -3.14 -8.26
C TRP A 121 12.23 -2.72 -9.70
N ALA A 122 11.30 -2.03 -10.36
CA ALA A 122 11.47 -1.54 -11.73
C ALA A 122 12.63 -0.54 -11.84
N LYS A 123 12.84 0.30 -10.82
CA LYS A 123 14.01 1.19 -10.74
C LYS A 123 15.31 0.39 -10.60
N LYS A 124 15.34 -0.61 -9.72
CA LYS A 124 16.52 -1.46 -9.48
C LYS A 124 16.92 -2.28 -10.71
N THR A 125 15.94 -2.76 -11.48
CA THR A 125 16.15 -3.58 -12.69
C THR A 125 16.31 -2.74 -13.97
N ASN A 126 16.41 -1.41 -13.84
CA ASN A 126 16.57 -0.48 -14.97
C ASN A 126 15.47 -0.62 -16.03
N LEU A 127 14.22 -0.70 -15.59
CA LEU A 127 13.02 -0.70 -16.43
C LEU A 127 12.28 0.65 -16.33
N PRO A 128 12.77 1.73 -16.98
CA PRO A 128 12.28 3.09 -16.77
C PRO A 128 10.79 3.24 -17.11
N ASP A 129 10.33 2.68 -18.22
CA ASP A 129 8.92 2.75 -18.64
C ASP A 129 7.98 2.09 -17.62
N LYS A 130 8.43 1.00 -16.99
CA LYS A 130 7.64 0.32 -15.94
C LYS A 130 7.69 1.12 -14.65
N ALA A 131 8.85 1.67 -14.29
CA ALA A 131 8.99 2.52 -13.11
C ALA A 131 8.08 3.75 -13.20
N GLU A 132 7.99 4.41 -14.35
CA GLU A 132 7.09 5.55 -14.59
C GLU A 132 5.62 5.14 -14.49
N ARG A 133 5.25 4.00 -15.10
CA ARG A 133 3.89 3.47 -14.99
C ARG A 133 3.50 3.19 -13.55
N PHE A 134 4.36 2.53 -12.77
CA PHE A 134 4.09 2.24 -11.36
C PHE A 134 4.05 3.52 -10.52
N ALA A 135 4.89 4.52 -10.81
CA ALA A 135 4.82 5.84 -10.17
C ALA A 135 3.47 6.52 -10.41
N SER A 136 2.95 6.46 -11.63
CA SER A 136 1.62 7.02 -11.97
C SER A 136 0.49 6.30 -11.22
N LEU A 137 0.53 4.97 -11.16
CA LEU A 137 -0.44 4.17 -10.41
C LEU A 137 -0.35 4.44 -8.90
N TYR A 138 0.85 4.59 -8.37
CA TYR A 138 1.09 4.94 -6.97
C TYR A 138 0.45 6.30 -6.63
N SER A 139 0.74 7.32 -7.42
CA SER A 139 0.19 8.67 -7.25
C SER A 139 -1.34 8.68 -7.30
N ALA A 140 -1.96 7.93 -8.23
CA ALA A 140 -3.40 7.82 -8.32
C ALA A 140 -4.01 7.17 -7.06
N ASN A 141 -3.39 6.11 -6.54
CA ASN A 141 -3.83 5.45 -5.30
C ASN A 141 -3.62 6.35 -4.07
N MET A 142 -2.55 7.15 -4.00
CA MET A 142 -2.34 8.14 -2.94
C MET A 142 -3.44 9.22 -2.94
N THR A 143 -3.86 9.68 -4.12
CA THR A 143 -4.98 10.63 -4.26
C THR A 143 -6.30 10.00 -3.77
N LEU A 144 -6.54 8.74 -4.12
CA LEU A 144 -7.70 8.00 -3.63
C LEU A 144 -7.65 7.81 -2.11
N LEU A 145 -6.49 7.48 -1.54
CA LEU A 145 -6.29 7.37 -0.10
C LEU A 145 -6.69 8.66 0.61
N GLY A 146 -6.22 9.81 0.13
CA GLY A 146 -6.58 11.12 0.67
C GLY A 146 -8.08 11.37 0.64
N SER A 147 -8.73 11.05 -0.47
CA SER A 147 -10.18 11.21 -0.62
C SER A 147 -10.97 10.33 0.34
N VAL A 148 -10.56 9.07 0.53
CA VAL A 148 -11.20 8.14 1.47
C VAL A 148 -10.96 8.56 2.92
N ALA A 149 -9.74 9.00 3.24
CA ALA A 149 -9.39 9.49 4.58
C ALA A 149 -10.25 10.72 4.97
N LEU A 150 -10.41 11.69 4.07
CA LEU A 150 -11.28 12.84 4.30
C LEU A 150 -12.73 12.42 4.56
N ARG A 151 -13.27 11.50 3.77
CA ARG A 151 -14.64 10.98 3.95
C ARG A 151 -14.82 10.22 5.25
N LEU A 152 -13.79 9.52 5.73
CA LEU A 152 -13.82 8.87 7.04
C LEU A 152 -13.75 9.90 8.19
N ALA A 153 -13.10 11.06 7.97
CA ALA A 153 -12.99 12.12 8.96
C ALA A 153 -14.23 13.03 9.04
N GLU A 154 -14.94 13.28 7.92
CA GLU A 154 -15.99 14.32 7.77
C GLU A 154 -17.23 14.16 8.65
N VAL A 155 -17.55 12.93 9.14
CA VAL A 155 -18.76 12.71 9.95
C VAL A 155 -18.54 12.95 11.45
N SER A 156 -17.30 13.10 11.89
CA SER A 156 -17.01 13.45 13.28
C SER A 156 -17.41 14.89 13.67
N THR A 157 -17.65 15.76 12.69
CA THR A 157 -17.97 17.18 12.93
C THR A 157 -19.46 17.50 12.93
N SER A 158 -20.32 16.64 12.36
CA SER A 158 -21.76 16.88 12.31
C SER A 158 -22.49 16.52 13.60
N ASP A 159 -21.96 15.65 14.45
CA ASP A 159 -22.59 15.28 15.71
C ASP A 159 -22.44 16.35 16.83
N ASN A 160 -21.56 17.33 16.65
CA ASN A 160 -21.30 18.38 17.64
C ASN A 160 -22.06 19.71 17.38
N LEU A 161 -22.86 19.79 16.32
CA LEU A 161 -23.58 21.02 15.97
C LEU A 161 -25.05 21.04 16.45
N PHE A 162 -25.53 19.98 17.10
CA PHE A 162 -26.90 19.82 17.55
C PHE A 162 -27.07 19.44 19.04
N ASN A 163 -26.05 19.67 19.88
CA ASN A 163 -26.21 19.59 21.35
C ASN A 163 -25.98 20.94 22.00
#